data_1e0295882006e40e00af614cff27e284
#
_entry.id   1e0295882006e40e00af614cff27e284
#
_cell.length_a   1.000
_cell.length_b   1.000
_cell.length_c   1.000
_cell.angle_alpha   90.00
_cell.angle_beta   90.00
_cell.angle_gamma   90.00
#
_symmetry.space_group_name_H-M   'P 1'
#
loop_
_entity.id
_entity.type
_entity.pdbx_description
1 polymer ?
#
loop_
_entity_poly.entity_id
_entity_poly.type
_entity_poly.pdbx_seq_one_letter_code
_entity_poly.pdbx_strand_id
1 'polypeptide(L)'
;MTLTMALLTLALAQSVVARPHGSTGISNIKNVVVLVQENLSFDHFAGGLTYDDSIDGLVQRQYCNPANVSTSISSNVCAQNIAKNVASEDPNHSISGGNMQIFGSYHPLSKAQSLMNGFITEQRLSYMEDDLSRAAEVINYFTPEHIPVFNALAQNFVLMDRWFAAVPGPTNPNRAYLTSGASHGHGMNDDAFNQSALPQKSIFEQLSEKGITWKNYENSTKSDPPFLPDALFYDWTARSTIGKTNVLPIERFYKDAKDGNLPQFTWINPECCNYMSMHPPSPINMGENFIKGIYEALRNSPQWKDTLFILTFDEHGGFADHVAPPTDVPAGDSLTYTEKAGDGVDYTFHFDRLGVRVPTVLASPWVGKGLIQNRPGEGNGDFTHTSILKFLSELWDLEILSPRVDWSPSLSSLITSNFRDDTPEKLPNAADF
;
A
#
# COMPACT_ATOMS: atom_id res chain seq x y z
N MET A 1 45.54 54.63 32.01
CA MET A 1 45.82 53.62 30.95
C MET A 1 44.67 52.63 30.97
N THR A 2 43.70 52.81 30.08
CA THR A 2 42.51 51.99 29.96
C THR A 2 42.63 51.19 28.65
N LEU A 3 42.75 49.88 28.78
CA LEU A 3 42.83 48.94 27.63
C LEU A 3 41.38 48.58 27.21
N THR A 4 41.02 48.93 25.98
CA THR A 4 39.76 48.57 25.36
C THR A 4 39.98 47.26 24.58
N MET A 5 39.36 46.16 25.02
CA MET A 5 39.30 44.89 24.25
C MET A 5 38.22 44.97 23.18
N ALA A 6 38.56 44.91 21.94
CA ALA A 6 37.65 44.74 20.83
C ALA A 6 37.36 43.24 20.62
N LEU A 7 36.08 42.83 20.79
CA LEU A 7 35.60 41.51 20.41
C LEU A 7 35.35 41.47 18.89
N LEU A 8 36.11 40.63 18.18
CA LEU A 8 35.84 40.27 16.79
C LEU A 8 34.86 39.11 16.76
N THR A 9 33.64 39.37 16.33
CA THR A 9 32.64 38.30 16.02
C THR A 9 32.88 37.79 14.61
N LEU A 10 33.40 36.55 14.51
CA LEU A 10 33.47 35.82 13.26
C LEU A 10 32.06 35.26 12.92
N ALA A 11 31.43 35.82 11.91
CA ALA A 11 30.24 35.24 11.32
C ALA A 11 30.68 34.11 10.37
N LEU A 12 30.43 32.85 10.78
CA LEU A 12 30.51 31.69 9.89
C LEU A 12 29.34 31.72 8.92
N ALA A 13 29.59 32.12 7.69
CA ALA A 13 28.63 31.89 6.61
C ALA A 13 28.66 30.40 6.27
N GLN A 14 27.58 29.66 6.65
CA GLN A 14 27.34 28.33 6.15
C GLN A 14 26.95 28.45 4.68
N SER A 15 27.87 28.09 3.79
CA SER A 15 27.56 27.88 2.40
C SER A 15 26.70 26.65 2.27
N VAL A 16 25.40 26.86 2.01
CA VAL A 16 24.51 25.80 1.52
C VAL A 16 25.03 25.39 0.15
N VAL A 17 25.78 24.29 0.11
CA VAL A 17 26.15 23.64 -1.15
C VAL A 17 24.84 23.03 -1.68
N ALA A 18 24.21 23.72 -2.62
CA ALA A 18 23.15 23.12 -3.43
C ALA A 18 23.74 21.89 -4.13
N ARG A 19 23.28 20.68 -3.75
CA ARG A 19 23.57 19.46 -4.50
C ARG A 19 23.06 19.67 -5.92
N PRO A 20 23.83 19.34 -6.97
CA PRO A 20 23.30 19.37 -8.32
C PRO A 20 22.17 18.32 -8.37
N HIS A 21 20.95 18.76 -8.52
CA HIS A 21 19.85 17.90 -8.95
C HIS A 21 20.22 17.42 -10.35
N GLY A 22 20.72 16.20 -10.47
CA GLY A 22 20.61 15.49 -11.74
C GLY A 22 19.14 15.58 -12.13
N SER A 23 18.83 15.96 -13.37
CA SER A 23 17.46 16.08 -13.85
C SER A 23 16.78 14.71 -13.67
N THR A 24 16.08 14.54 -12.57
CA THR A 24 15.21 13.38 -12.33
C THR A 24 14.11 13.48 -13.39
N GLY A 25 13.71 12.36 -13.98
CA GLY A 25 12.63 12.33 -14.97
C GLY A 25 11.26 12.75 -14.41
N ILE A 26 11.19 13.15 -13.13
CA ILE A 26 9.96 13.51 -12.41
C ILE A 26 9.14 14.59 -13.12
N SER A 27 9.80 15.57 -13.77
CA SER A 27 9.13 16.64 -14.54
C SER A 27 8.34 16.13 -15.76
N ASN A 28 8.58 14.88 -16.18
CA ASN A 28 7.83 14.24 -17.25
C ASN A 28 6.46 13.73 -16.78
N ILE A 29 6.27 13.57 -15.47
CA ILE A 29 5.01 13.13 -14.88
C ILE A 29 4.13 14.34 -14.61
N LYS A 30 2.95 14.37 -15.21
CA LYS A 30 1.92 15.39 -14.99
C LYS A 30 0.66 14.84 -14.37
N ASN A 31 0.41 13.55 -14.57
CA ASN A 31 -0.74 12.84 -14.04
C ASN A 31 -0.26 11.66 -13.19
N VAL A 32 -0.76 11.57 -11.97
CA VAL A 32 -0.55 10.40 -11.08
C VAL A 32 -1.90 9.74 -10.86
N VAL A 33 -1.96 8.45 -11.14
CA VAL A 33 -3.15 7.61 -10.94
C VAL A 33 -2.81 6.52 -9.94
N VAL A 34 -3.58 6.42 -8.88
CA VAL A 34 -3.41 5.40 -7.82
C VAL A 34 -4.65 4.52 -7.78
N LEU A 35 -4.45 3.22 -7.95
CA LEU A 35 -5.44 2.19 -7.69
C LEU A 35 -5.01 1.41 -6.44
N VAL A 36 -5.89 1.33 -5.45
CA VAL A 36 -5.64 0.58 -4.21
C VAL A 36 -6.59 -0.60 -4.16
N GLN A 37 -6.05 -1.81 -4.38
CA GLN A 37 -6.74 -3.09 -4.18
C GLN A 37 -6.71 -3.47 -2.70
N GLU A 38 -7.30 -4.60 -2.33
CA GLU A 38 -7.54 -4.97 -0.94
C GLU A 38 -7.01 -6.36 -0.57
N ASN A 39 -6.54 -6.46 0.69
CA ASN A 39 -6.41 -7.69 1.49
C ASN A 39 -5.46 -8.76 0.96
N LEU A 40 -4.34 -8.43 0.32
CA LEU A 40 -3.39 -9.47 -0.10
C LEU A 40 -1.94 -9.11 0.24
N SER A 41 -1.24 -10.04 0.91
CA SER A 41 0.20 -9.92 1.12
C SER A 41 0.98 -10.11 -0.18
N PHE A 42 2.22 -9.62 -0.20
CA PHE A 42 3.11 -9.82 -1.34
C PHE A 42 3.34 -11.31 -1.62
N ASP A 43 3.68 -12.10 -0.60
CA ASP A 43 3.95 -13.52 -0.81
C ASP A 43 2.72 -14.29 -1.29
N HIS A 44 1.56 -14.06 -0.71
CA HIS A 44 0.34 -14.74 -1.13
C HIS A 44 -0.02 -14.45 -2.59
N PHE A 45 0.06 -13.19 -3.01
CA PHE A 45 -0.34 -12.77 -4.35
C PHE A 45 0.80 -12.88 -5.36
N ALA A 46 1.97 -12.32 -5.08
CA ALA A 46 3.07 -12.18 -6.02
C ALA A 46 4.29 -13.08 -5.70
N GLY A 47 4.29 -13.79 -4.56
CA GLY A 47 5.43 -14.62 -4.14
C GLY A 47 5.75 -15.81 -5.05
N GLY A 48 4.84 -16.16 -5.97
CA GLY A 48 5.04 -17.20 -6.98
C GLY A 48 5.57 -16.68 -8.32
N LEU A 49 5.88 -15.40 -8.47
CA LEU A 49 6.43 -14.87 -9.74
C LEU A 49 7.83 -15.46 -10.04
N THR A 50 8.08 -15.78 -11.31
CA THR A 50 9.27 -16.55 -11.74
C THR A 50 10.07 -15.89 -12.86
N TYR A 51 9.71 -14.67 -13.27
CA TYR A 51 10.36 -14.04 -14.42
C TYR A 51 11.75 -13.45 -14.10
N ASP A 52 12.09 -13.31 -12.83
CA ASP A 52 13.40 -12.84 -12.35
C ASP A 52 13.72 -13.50 -11.00
N ASP A 53 14.92 -14.06 -10.87
CA ASP A 53 15.36 -14.75 -9.65
C ASP A 53 15.64 -13.81 -8.47
N SER A 54 15.70 -12.51 -8.71
CA SER A 54 15.90 -11.50 -7.65
C SER A 54 14.63 -11.14 -6.88
N ILE A 55 13.46 -11.60 -7.32
CA ILE A 55 12.19 -11.41 -6.61
C ILE A 55 12.25 -12.13 -5.25
N ASP A 56 12.09 -11.38 -4.17
CA ASP A 56 12.10 -11.94 -2.81
C ASP A 56 10.73 -12.56 -2.47
N GLY A 57 10.42 -13.68 -3.17
CA GLY A 57 9.19 -14.45 -3.06
C GLY A 57 9.40 -15.86 -2.51
N LEU A 58 8.47 -16.77 -2.80
CA LEU A 58 8.43 -18.13 -2.26
C LEU A 58 8.95 -19.23 -3.20
N VAL A 59 9.21 -18.94 -4.47
CA VAL A 59 9.57 -19.95 -5.48
C VAL A 59 10.85 -20.73 -5.11
N GLN A 60 11.84 -20.03 -4.57
CA GLN A 60 13.14 -20.61 -4.20
C GLN A 60 13.29 -20.81 -2.68
N ARG A 61 12.17 -20.76 -1.95
CA ARG A 61 12.16 -20.76 -0.49
C ARG A 61 11.12 -21.71 0.05
N GLN A 62 11.51 -22.51 1.03
CA GLN A 62 10.54 -23.21 1.85
C GLN A 62 10.11 -22.32 3.02
N TYR A 63 8.85 -21.90 3.01
CA TYR A 63 8.25 -21.12 4.08
C TYR A 63 7.19 -21.94 4.79
N CYS A 64 7.33 -22.09 6.11
CA CYS A 64 6.44 -22.92 6.93
C CYS A 64 6.12 -22.21 8.23
N ASN A 65 4.90 -22.37 8.69
CA ASN A 65 4.45 -21.94 10.00
C ASN A 65 4.05 -23.14 10.87
N PRO A 66 4.30 -23.08 12.20
CA PRO A 66 3.78 -24.10 13.12
C PRO A 66 2.25 -23.98 13.22
N ALA A 67 1.57 -25.11 13.34
CA ALA A 67 0.12 -25.13 13.57
C ALA A 67 -0.28 -24.47 14.90
N ASN A 68 0.65 -24.38 15.85
CA ASN A 68 0.49 -23.66 17.12
C ASN A 68 1.85 -23.19 17.62
N VAL A 69 2.07 -21.87 17.64
CA VAL A 69 3.33 -21.25 18.12
C VAL A 69 3.59 -21.45 19.62
N SER A 70 2.56 -21.77 20.41
CA SER A 70 2.68 -21.91 21.87
C SER A 70 3.19 -23.30 22.31
N THR A 71 3.36 -24.24 21.38
CA THR A 71 3.77 -25.60 21.68
C THR A 71 5.10 -25.94 21.00
N SER A 72 6.02 -26.57 21.77
CA SER A 72 7.31 -27.03 21.25
C SER A 72 7.19 -28.23 20.28
N ILE A 73 6.05 -28.91 20.29
CA ILE A 73 5.72 -30.04 19.40
C ILE A 73 4.50 -29.62 18.60
N SER A 74 4.71 -28.92 17.48
CA SER A 74 3.67 -28.51 16.57
C SER A 74 3.99 -29.02 15.17
N SER A 75 2.97 -29.49 14.45
CA SER A 75 3.09 -29.77 13.02
C SER A 75 3.37 -28.47 12.27
N ASN A 76 4.30 -28.50 11.32
CA ASN A 76 4.53 -27.38 10.41
C ASN A 76 3.64 -27.51 9.19
N VAL A 77 3.02 -26.40 8.82
CA VAL A 77 2.27 -26.22 7.58
C VAL A 77 3.13 -25.37 6.65
N CYS A 78 3.41 -25.87 5.44
CA CYS A 78 4.29 -25.16 4.51
C CYS A 78 3.48 -24.62 3.32
N ALA A 79 3.91 -23.45 2.83
CA ALA A 79 3.34 -22.77 1.70
C ALA A 79 3.38 -23.64 0.43
N GLN A 80 2.30 -23.61 -0.35
CA GLN A 80 2.15 -24.29 -1.62
C GLN A 80 1.55 -23.35 -2.66
N ASN A 81 1.81 -23.60 -3.93
CA ASN A 81 1.32 -22.80 -5.06
C ASN A 81 -0.12 -23.16 -5.47
N ILE A 82 -1.01 -23.28 -4.51
CA ILE A 82 -2.39 -23.73 -4.63
C ILE A 82 -3.39 -22.72 -4.04
N ALA A 83 -3.06 -21.45 -3.99
CA ALA A 83 -3.99 -20.41 -3.57
C ALA A 83 -5.27 -20.43 -4.41
N LYS A 84 -6.40 -20.13 -3.78
CA LYS A 84 -7.72 -20.23 -4.40
C LYS A 84 -8.17 -18.90 -5.00
N ASN A 85 -8.88 -18.96 -6.13
CA ASN A 85 -9.52 -17.77 -6.72
C ASN A 85 -10.49 -17.07 -5.76
N VAL A 86 -11.15 -17.84 -4.88
CA VAL A 86 -12.00 -17.33 -3.80
C VAL A 86 -11.50 -17.93 -2.50
N ALA A 87 -11.01 -17.12 -1.58
CA ALA A 87 -10.63 -17.56 -0.26
C ALA A 87 -11.85 -18.07 0.53
N SER A 88 -11.65 -19.10 1.34
CA SER A 88 -12.74 -19.70 2.14
C SER A 88 -13.18 -18.80 3.29
N GLU A 89 -12.29 -17.97 3.81
CA GLU A 89 -12.50 -17.05 4.93
C GLU A 89 -11.81 -15.71 4.60
N ASP A 90 -12.22 -14.67 5.32
CA ASP A 90 -11.52 -13.40 5.43
C ASP A 90 -10.61 -13.45 6.65
N PRO A 91 -9.29 -13.70 6.50
CA PRO A 91 -8.42 -13.94 7.65
C PRO A 91 -8.33 -12.72 8.57
N ASN A 92 -8.13 -12.94 9.88
CA ASN A 92 -8.01 -11.84 10.83
C ASN A 92 -6.78 -10.97 10.51
N HIS A 93 -7.02 -9.68 10.30
CA HIS A 93 -6.00 -8.67 10.03
C HIS A 93 -6.18 -7.43 10.94
N SER A 94 -6.72 -7.62 12.16
CA SER A 94 -6.66 -6.61 13.22
C SER A 94 -5.21 -6.36 13.65
N ILE A 95 -4.96 -5.27 14.38
CA ILE A 95 -3.61 -4.96 14.91
C ILE A 95 -3.07 -6.11 15.78
N SER A 96 -3.91 -6.65 16.65
CA SER A 96 -3.50 -7.79 17.52
C SER A 96 -3.39 -9.11 16.77
N GLY A 97 -4.23 -9.33 15.76
CA GLY A 97 -4.07 -10.44 14.81
C GLY A 97 -2.72 -10.37 14.09
N GLY A 98 -2.36 -9.21 13.58
CA GLY A 98 -1.04 -8.94 13.01
C GLY A 98 0.11 -9.17 13.99
N ASN A 99 -0.08 -8.89 15.29
CA ASN A 99 0.90 -9.22 16.31
C ASN A 99 1.13 -10.74 16.42
N MET A 100 0.05 -11.52 16.47
CA MET A 100 0.17 -12.98 16.51
C MET A 100 0.86 -13.50 15.24
N GLN A 101 0.49 -13.01 14.07
CA GLN A 101 1.06 -13.40 12.79
C GLN A 101 2.56 -13.12 12.71
N ILE A 102 2.98 -11.91 13.11
CA ILE A 102 4.36 -11.42 12.97
C ILE A 102 5.26 -11.92 14.08
N PHE A 103 4.79 -11.91 15.34
CA PHE A 103 5.60 -12.17 16.53
C PHE A 103 5.27 -13.48 17.26
N GLY A 104 4.19 -14.17 16.87
CA GLY A 104 3.68 -15.35 17.58
C GLY A 104 3.06 -15.03 18.96
N SER A 105 2.65 -13.79 19.19
CA SER A 105 2.05 -13.31 20.43
C SER A 105 1.14 -12.11 20.19
N TYR A 106 0.00 -12.05 20.85
CA TYR A 106 -0.88 -10.86 20.81
C TYR A 106 -0.24 -9.63 21.51
N HIS A 107 0.71 -9.86 22.43
CA HIS A 107 1.36 -8.83 23.24
C HIS A 107 2.88 -8.87 23.06
N PRO A 108 3.43 -8.56 21.88
CA PRO A 108 4.87 -8.58 21.68
C PRO A 108 5.54 -7.51 22.52
N LEU A 109 6.71 -7.85 23.07
CA LEU A 109 7.58 -6.87 23.75
C LEU A 109 8.10 -5.86 22.72
N SER A 110 8.46 -4.65 23.17
CA SER A 110 8.88 -3.54 22.30
C SER A 110 10.06 -3.83 21.37
N LYS A 111 10.82 -4.90 21.62
CA LYS A 111 11.94 -5.37 20.78
C LYS A 111 11.83 -6.86 20.49
N ALA A 112 10.61 -7.37 20.41
CA ALA A 112 10.38 -8.75 20.01
C ALA A 112 10.92 -8.99 18.60
N GLN A 113 11.53 -10.15 18.41
CA GLN A 113 11.94 -10.59 17.07
C GLN A 113 10.68 -10.91 16.24
N SER A 114 10.59 -10.36 15.04
CA SER A 114 9.56 -10.73 14.07
C SER A 114 9.87 -12.11 13.50
N LEU A 115 9.07 -13.10 13.88
CA LEU A 115 9.28 -14.50 13.48
C LEU A 115 8.54 -14.87 12.20
N MET A 116 7.51 -14.09 11.82
CA MET A 116 6.66 -14.31 10.64
C MET A 116 6.12 -15.74 10.56
N ASN A 117 5.74 -16.32 11.71
CA ASN A 117 5.38 -17.73 11.80
C ASN A 117 4.05 -18.01 12.54
N GLY A 118 3.30 -16.96 12.85
CA GLY A 118 2.04 -17.08 13.59
C GLY A 118 0.78 -17.11 12.73
N PHE A 119 0.87 -17.03 11.40
CA PHE A 119 -0.29 -16.92 10.51
C PHE A 119 -1.24 -18.11 10.60
N ILE A 120 -0.72 -19.35 10.60
CA ILE A 120 -1.53 -20.55 10.79
C ILE A 120 -2.18 -20.59 12.17
N THR A 121 -1.42 -20.19 13.20
CA THR A 121 -1.95 -20.14 14.58
C THR A 121 -3.09 -19.14 14.67
N GLU A 122 -2.93 -17.93 14.12
CA GLU A 122 -3.98 -16.90 14.16
C GLU A 122 -5.22 -17.34 13.39
N GLN A 123 -5.08 -17.91 12.19
CA GLN A 123 -6.20 -18.42 11.41
C GLN A 123 -7.00 -19.47 12.19
N ARG A 124 -6.29 -20.40 12.85
CA ARG A 124 -6.94 -21.44 13.67
C ARG A 124 -7.67 -20.89 14.89
N LEU A 125 -7.08 -19.90 15.56
CA LEU A 125 -7.69 -19.29 16.74
C LEU A 125 -8.93 -18.45 16.37
N SER A 126 -8.83 -17.64 15.33
CA SER A 126 -9.93 -16.74 14.91
C SER A 126 -11.15 -17.47 14.39
N TYR A 127 -10.95 -18.60 13.71
CA TYR A 127 -12.05 -19.38 13.11
C TYR A 127 -12.36 -20.69 13.85
N MET A 128 -11.68 -20.94 14.98
CA MET A 128 -11.76 -22.24 15.69
C MET A 128 -11.58 -23.42 14.72
N GLU A 129 -10.59 -23.30 13.82
CA GLU A 129 -10.35 -24.23 12.71
C GLU A 129 -9.35 -25.30 13.09
N ASP A 130 -9.78 -26.54 13.11
CA ASP A 130 -8.91 -27.70 13.39
C ASP A 130 -8.37 -28.36 12.11
N ASP A 131 -9.01 -28.12 10.95
CA ASP A 131 -8.49 -28.59 9.67
C ASP A 131 -7.29 -27.76 9.21
N LEU A 132 -6.11 -28.36 9.30
CA LEU A 132 -4.87 -27.69 8.89
C LEU A 132 -4.82 -27.41 7.39
N SER A 133 -5.53 -28.15 6.54
CA SER A 133 -5.56 -27.86 5.11
C SER A 133 -6.33 -26.59 4.81
N ARG A 134 -7.39 -26.34 5.56
CA ARG A 134 -8.18 -25.10 5.47
C ARG A 134 -7.41 -23.92 6.07
N ALA A 135 -6.80 -24.10 7.24
CA ALA A 135 -5.94 -23.09 7.84
C ALA A 135 -4.74 -22.73 6.95
N ALA A 136 -4.27 -23.67 6.13
CA ALA A 136 -3.16 -23.46 5.19
C ALA A 136 -3.48 -22.47 4.06
N GLU A 137 -4.74 -22.12 3.80
CA GLU A 137 -5.09 -21.16 2.76
C GLU A 137 -4.38 -19.81 2.95
N VAL A 138 -4.16 -19.37 4.19
CA VAL A 138 -3.48 -18.09 4.48
C VAL A 138 -2.00 -18.06 4.12
N ILE A 139 -1.35 -19.22 3.95
CA ILE A 139 0.08 -19.32 3.65
C ILE A 139 0.35 -19.78 2.21
N ASN A 140 -0.66 -20.27 1.50
CA ASN A 140 -0.53 -20.66 0.09
C ASN A 140 -0.38 -19.43 -0.81
N TYR A 141 0.14 -19.61 -2.03
CA TYR A 141 0.41 -18.51 -2.94
C TYR A 141 -0.01 -18.81 -4.38
N PHE A 142 -0.23 -17.74 -5.16
CA PHE A 142 -0.58 -17.82 -6.58
C PHE A 142 0.65 -18.04 -7.46
N THR A 143 0.44 -18.67 -8.60
CA THR A 143 1.45 -18.77 -9.67
C THR A 143 1.25 -17.65 -10.70
N PRO A 144 2.23 -17.40 -11.60
CA PRO A 144 2.05 -16.46 -12.71
C PRO A 144 0.84 -16.73 -13.60
N GLU A 145 0.46 -18.02 -13.72
CA GLU A 145 -0.71 -18.44 -14.50
C GLU A 145 -2.03 -18.08 -13.82
N HIS A 146 -2.07 -18.02 -12.49
CA HIS A 146 -3.25 -17.58 -11.73
C HIS A 146 -3.46 -16.08 -11.81
N ILE A 147 -2.39 -15.29 -11.91
CA ILE A 147 -2.40 -13.81 -11.91
C ILE A 147 -1.73 -13.23 -13.16
N PRO A 148 -2.17 -13.60 -14.38
CA PRO A 148 -1.47 -13.24 -15.61
C PRO A 148 -1.44 -11.73 -15.87
N VAL A 149 -2.43 -10.97 -15.40
CA VAL A 149 -2.49 -9.51 -15.56
C VAL A 149 -1.42 -8.83 -14.72
N PHE A 150 -1.36 -9.14 -13.43
CA PHE A 150 -0.34 -8.59 -12.54
C PHE A 150 1.07 -9.02 -12.95
N ASN A 151 1.24 -10.31 -13.30
CA ASN A 151 2.51 -10.82 -13.81
C ASN A 151 2.98 -10.04 -15.06
N ALA A 152 2.09 -9.76 -16.00
CA ALA A 152 2.43 -8.97 -17.19
C ALA A 152 2.80 -7.52 -16.83
N LEU A 153 2.12 -6.89 -15.86
CA LEU A 153 2.49 -5.57 -15.38
C LEU A 153 3.89 -5.58 -14.74
N ALA A 154 4.17 -6.53 -13.85
CA ALA A 154 5.46 -6.68 -13.20
C ALA A 154 6.61 -6.89 -14.20
N GLN A 155 6.41 -7.74 -15.22
CA GLN A 155 7.39 -7.98 -16.28
C GLN A 155 7.66 -6.78 -17.20
N ASN A 156 6.71 -5.86 -17.31
CA ASN A 156 6.83 -4.73 -18.21
C ASN A 156 7.17 -3.40 -17.53
N PHE A 157 7.08 -3.34 -16.20
CA PHE A 157 7.27 -2.12 -15.42
C PHE A 157 8.12 -2.37 -14.17
N VAL A 158 7.93 -1.60 -13.10
CA VAL A 158 8.68 -1.75 -11.85
C VAL A 158 7.85 -2.50 -10.82
N LEU A 159 8.30 -3.68 -10.43
CA LEU A 159 7.77 -4.42 -9.28
C LEU A 159 8.47 -3.93 -8.02
N MET A 160 7.69 -3.50 -7.02
CA MET A 160 8.18 -3.16 -5.69
C MET A 160 8.01 -4.38 -4.79
N ASP A 161 9.02 -5.26 -4.73
CA ASP A 161 8.92 -6.49 -3.94
C ASP A 161 9.23 -6.30 -2.45
N ARG A 162 9.44 -5.04 -2.04
CA ARG A 162 9.67 -4.65 -0.66
C ARG A 162 8.89 -3.38 -0.30
N TRP A 163 7.60 -3.41 -0.58
CA TRP A 163 6.64 -2.37 -0.21
C TRP A 163 5.77 -2.84 0.95
N PHE A 164 5.74 -2.09 2.03
CA PHE A 164 5.03 -2.46 3.25
C PHE A 164 3.74 -1.65 3.41
N ALA A 165 2.68 -2.28 3.92
CA ALA A 165 1.52 -1.56 4.43
C ALA A 165 1.93 -0.57 5.53
N ALA A 166 1.18 0.51 5.70
CA ALA A 166 1.55 1.56 6.65
C ALA A 166 1.46 1.11 8.11
N VAL A 167 0.49 0.24 8.41
CA VAL A 167 0.26 -0.34 9.73
C VAL A 167 -0.12 -1.82 9.61
N PRO A 168 0.16 -2.66 10.62
CA PRO A 168 -0.18 -4.09 10.60
C PRO A 168 -1.65 -4.30 10.99
N GLY A 169 -2.56 -3.62 10.32
CA GLY A 169 -3.98 -3.56 10.67
C GLY A 169 -4.86 -3.50 9.42
N PRO A 170 -6.17 -3.26 9.60
CA PRO A 170 -7.15 -3.37 8.55
C PRO A 170 -7.15 -2.21 7.56
N THR A 171 -8.08 -2.27 6.61
CA THR A 171 -8.27 -1.40 5.45
C THR A 171 -8.21 0.10 5.75
N ASN A 172 -9.14 0.61 6.55
CA ASN A 172 -9.32 2.08 6.67
C ASN A 172 -8.14 2.82 7.31
N PRO A 173 -7.50 2.31 8.38
CA PRO A 173 -6.25 2.91 8.88
C PRO A 173 -5.16 2.98 7.81
N ASN A 174 -4.95 1.93 7.02
CA ASN A 174 -3.97 1.90 5.95
C ASN A 174 -4.31 2.90 4.84
N ARG A 175 -5.59 2.99 4.44
CA ARG A 175 -6.06 3.97 3.45
C ARG A 175 -5.96 5.41 3.95
N ALA A 176 -6.14 5.65 5.26
CA ALA A 176 -5.88 6.96 5.85
C ALA A 176 -4.39 7.35 5.80
N TYR A 177 -3.47 6.39 6.07
CA TYR A 177 -2.04 6.61 5.87
C TYR A 177 -1.67 6.90 4.42
N LEU A 178 -2.29 6.19 3.45
CA LEU A 178 -2.14 6.44 2.01
C LEU A 178 -2.54 7.86 1.61
N THR A 179 -3.50 8.46 2.30
CA THR A 179 -4.14 9.72 1.87
C THR A 179 -3.90 10.91 2.81
N SER A 180 -3.33 10.68 4.02
CA SER A 180 -2.98 11.76 4.96
C SER A 180 -1.70 11.54 5.76
N GLY A 181 -1.10 10.35 5.68
CA GLY A 181 0.11 10.02 6.43
C GLY A 181 -0.11 9.68 7.90
N ALA A 182 -1.37 9.59 8.35
CA ALA A 182 -1.79 9.18 9.69
C ALA A 182 -3.25 8.71 9.68
N SER A 183 -3.64 7.87 10.63
CA SER A 183 -5.03 7.43 10.82
C SER A 183 -5.76 8.13 11.97
N HIS A 184 -5.19 9.17 12.55
CA HIS A 184 -5.72 9.90 13.70
C HIS A 184 -6.03 8.99 14.90
N GLY A 185 -5.12 8.06 15.20
CA GLY A 185 -5.28 7.12 16.30
C GLY A 185 -6.27 5.97 16.06
N HIS A 186 -6.83 5.84 14.85
CA HIS A 186 -7.71 4.73 14.51
C HIS A 186 -6.89 3.53 14.01
N GLY A 187 -7.11 2.36 14.63
CA GLY A 187 -6.43 1.10 14.28
C GLY A 187 -7.38 0.02 13.75
N MET A 188 -8.68 0.35 13.57
CA MET A 188 -9.69 -0.55 13.01
C MET A 188 -10.62 0.20 12.06
N ASN A 189 -11.46 -0.55 11.33
CA ASN A 189 -12.51 0.00 10.46
C ASN A 189 -13.71 0.45 11.29
N ASP A 190 -13.57 1.56 12.00
CA ASP A 190 -14.61 2.09 12.87
C ASP A 190 -15.49 3.15 12.19
N ASP A 191 -16.51 3.60 12.92
CA ASP A 191 -17.51 4.54 12.41
C ASP A 191 -16.96 5.90 12.01
N ALA A 192 -15.78 6.30 12.51
CA ALA A 192 -15.20 7.60 12.18
C ALA A 192 -14.95 7.74 10.66
N PHE A 193 -14.56 6.66 10.00
CA PHE A 193 -14.37 6.64 8.55
C PHE A 193 -15.70 6.82 7.80
N ASN A 194 -16.74 6.07 8.19
CA ASN A 194 -18.06 6.14 7.55
C ASN A 194 -18.85 7.41 7.87
N GLN A 195 -18.45 8.14 8.93
CA GLN A 195 -19.04 9.41 9.33
C GLN A 195 -18.27 10.63 8.82
N SER A 196 -17.22 10.43 8.01
CA SER A 196 -16.35 11.52 7.51
C SER A 196 -15.76 12.35 8.67
N ALA A 197 -15.32 11.67 9.73
CA ALA A 197 -14.95 12.34 10.98
C ALA A 197 -13.45 12.60 11.13
N LEU A 198 -12.62 12.19 10.19
CA LEU A 198 -11.18 12.41 10.27
C LEU A 198 -10.84 13.90 10.11
N PRO A 199 -10.24 14.54 11.14
CA PRO A 199 -10.03 15.99 11.15
C PRO A 199 -8.72 16.44 10.52
N GLN A 200 -7.75 15.52 10.31
CA GLN A 200 -6.44 15.86 9.78
C GLN A 200 -6.49 16.22 8.30
N LYS A 201 -5.54 17.05 7.88
CA LYS A 201 -5.37 17.44 6.48
C LYS A 201 -5.03 16.23 5.61
N SER A 202 -5.81 16.03 4.56
CA SER A 202 -5.58 14.98 3.56
C SER A 202 -4.85 15.53 2.34
N ILE A 203 -4.35 14.63 1.50
CA ILE A 203 -3.81 14.98 0.17
C ILE A 203 -4.86 15.71 -0.68
N PHE A 204 -6.14 15.34 -0.59
CA PHE A 204 -7.21 15.97 -1.36
C PHE A 204 -7.43 17.44 -1.00
N GLU A 205 -7.36 17.78 0.29
CA GLU A 205 -7.39 19.15 0.78
C GLU A 205 -6.14 19.90 0.31
N GLN A 206 -4.95 19.33 0.53
CA GLN A 206 -3.68 19.95 0.19
C GLN A 206 -3.56 20.28 -1.30
N LEU A 207 -3.98 19.34 -2.18
CA LEU A 207 -4.02 19.56 -3.62
C LEU A 207 -4.98 20.68 -4.00
N SER A 208 -6.15 20.74 -3.35
CA SER A 208 -7.13 21.81 -3.58
C SER A 208 -6.59 23.19 -3.20
N GLU A 209 -5.92 23.31 -2.06
CA GLU A 209 -5.26 24.55 -1.62
C GLU A 209 -4.16 25.00 -2.60
N LYS A 210 -3.43 24.04 -3.20
CA LYS A 210 -2.37 24.32 -4.17
C LYS A 210 -2.92 24.55 -5.60
N GLY A 211 -4.23 24.37 -5.83
CA GLY A 211 -4.85 24.50 -7.15
C GLY A 211 -4.56 23.34 -8.10
N ILE A 212 -4.13 22.20 -7.58
CA ILE A 212 -3.89 20.98 -8.33
C ILE A 212 -5.20 20.20 -8.46
N THR A 213 -5.54 19.80 -9.67
CA THR A 213 -6.80 19.10 -9.93
C THR A 213 -6.72 17.66 -9.48
N TRP A 214 -7.79 17.18 -8.81
CA TRP A 214 -7.90 15.81 -8.38
C TRP A 214 -9.31 15.26 -8.53
N LYS A 215 -9.45 13.95 -8.60
CA LYS A 215 -10.72 13.22 -8.52
C LYS A 215 -10.50 11.90 -7.79
N ASN A 216 -11.51 11.49 -7.04
CA ASN A 216 -11.67 10.14 -6.53
C ASN A 216 -12.77 9.46 -7.34
N TYR A 217 -12.38 8.51 -8.19
CA TYR A 217 -13.33 7.66 -8.88
C TYR A 217 -13.57 6.41 -8.05
N GLU A 218 -14.84 6.09 -7.84
CA GLU A 218 -15.21 5.09 -6.89
C GLU A 218 -16.26 4.11 -7.42
N ASN A 219 -16.20 2.90 -6.91
CA ASN A 219 -17.21 1.88 -7.07
C ASN A 219 -17.66 1.33 -5.70
N SER A 220 -17.08 1.83 -4.61
CA SER A 220 -17.28 1.37 -3.23
C SER A 220 -18.70 1.58 -2.72
N THR A 221 -19.41 2.60 -3.19
CA THR A 221 -20.82 2.83 -2.85
C THR A 221 -21.76 1.76 -3.40
N LYS A 222 -21.29 0.90 -4.31
CA LYS A 222 -22.04 -0.26 -4.82
C LYS A 222 -21.84 -1.51 -3.97
N SER A 223 -20.94 -1.47 -2.99
CA SER A 223 -20.74 -2.56 -2.00
C SER A 223 -21.97 -2.74 -1.13
N ASP A 224 -22.10 -3.93 -0.52
CA ASP A 224 -23.17 -4.24 0.44
C ASP A 224 -22.55 -4.79 1.76
N PRO A 225 -22.51 -4.00 2.84
CA PRO A 225 -22.93 -2.59 2.95
C PRO A 225 -22.06 -1.62 2.14
N PRO A 226 -22.58 -0.45 1.75
CA PRO A 226 -21.78 0.55 1.04
C PRO A 226 -20.70 1.13 1.94
N PHE A 227 -19.51 1.38 1.36
CA PHE A 227 -18.39 2.04 2.02
C PHE A 227 -18.20 3.44 1.46
N LEU A 228 -17.66 4.35 2.27
CA LEU A 228 -17.28 5.66 1.77
C LEU A 228 -15.97 5.57 0.97
N PRO A 229 -15.88 6.29 -0.17
CA PRO A 229 -14.63 6.51 -0.85
C PRO A 229 -13.59 7.21 0.04
N ASP A 230 -12.31 6.89 -0.11
CA ASP A 230 -11.25 7.35 0.79
C ASP A 230 -11.17 8.88 0.92
N ALA A 231 -11.49 9.62 -0.14
CA ALA A 231 -11.54 11.08 -0.07
C ALA A 231 -12.61 11.59 0.90
N LEU A 232 -13.67 10.82 1.15
CA LEU A 232 -14.75 11.18 2.07
C LEU A 232 -14.52 10.76 3.53
N PHE A 233 -13.40 10.13 3.86
CA PHE A 233 -13.04 9.89 5.26
C PHE A 233 -12.86 11.20 6.06
N TYR A 234 -12.52 12.29 5.37
CA TYR A 234 -12.11 13.56 5.96
C TYR A 234 -13.26 14.57 6.02
N ASP A 235 -13.40 15.18 7.19
CA ASP A 235 -14.39 16.22 7.47
C ASP A 235 -14.34 17.37 6.44
N TRP A 236 -13.13 17.82 6.09
CA TRP A 236 -12.97 18.89 5.09
C TRP A 236 -13.55 18.49 3.73
N THR A 237 -13.22 17.30 3.21
CA THR A 237 -13.70 16.85 1.91
C THR A 237 -15.23 16.70 1.89
N ALA A 238 -15.77 16.05 2.93
CA ALA A 238 -17.20 15.80 3.04
C ALA A 238 -18.04 17.10 3.11
N ARG A 239 -17.53 18.14 3.75
CA ARG A 239 -18.21 19.45 3.87
C ARG A 239 -17.95 20.37 2.69
N SER A 240 -16.86 20.18 1.94
CA SER A 240 -16.49 21.07 0.84
C SER A 240 -17.38 20.87 -0.39
N THR A 241 -17.56 21.95 -1.17
CA THR A 241 -18.20 21.85 -2.50
C THR A 241 -17.33 21.01 -3.44
N ILE A 242 -16.00 21.09 -3.32
CA ILE A 242 -15.03 20.36 -4.14
C ILE A 242 -15.19 18.84 -3.91
N GLY A 243 -15.31 18.39 -2.66
CA GLY A 243 -15.54 16.98 -2.36
C GLY A 243 -16.77 16.42 -3.08
N LYS A 244 -17.87 17.18 -3.11
CA LYS A 244 -19.11 16.77 -3.80
C LYS A 244 -18.99 16.69 -5.32
N THR A 245 -18.04 17.40 -5.92
CA THR A 245 -17.84 17.45 -7.37
C THR A 245 -16.72 16.53 -7.86
N ASN A 246 -15.80 16.15 -6.97
CA ASN A 246 -14.60 15.41 -7.31
C ASN A 246 -14.67 13.92 -6.94
N VAL A 247 -15.65 13.50 -6.13
CA VAL A 247 -15.95 12.08 -5.90
C VAL A 247 -16.98 11.65 -6.92
N LEU A 248 -16.62 10.73 -7.80
CA LEU A 248 -17.37 10.38 -9.01
C LEU A 248 -17.42 8.86 -9.20
N PRO A 249 -18.48 8.33 -9.84
CA PRO A 249 -18.55 6.91 -10.13
C PRO A 249 -17.45 6.49 -11.14
N ILE A 250 -17.03 5.22 -11.06
CA ILE A 250 -15.91 4.67 -11.83
C ILE A 250 -16.12 4.76 -13.35
N GLU A 251 -17.35 4.75 -13.82
CA GLU A 251 -17.66 4.91 -15.24
C GLU A 251 -17.17 6.25 -15.80
N ARG A 252 -17.08 7.25 -14.91
CA ARG A 252 -16.55 8.56 -15.29
C ARG A 252 -15.04 8.51 -15.52
N PHE A 253 -14.29 7.67 -14.81
CA PHE A 253 -12.88 7.45 -15.05
C PHE A 253 -12.61 7.00 -16.48
N TYR A 254 -13.33 5.98 -16.96
CA TYR A 254 -13.15 5.46 -18.32
C TYR A 254 -13.43 6.53 -19.38
N LYS A 255 -14.44 7.37 -19.14
CA LYS A 255 -14.75 8.49 -20.02
C LYS A 255 -13.64 9.55 -20.01
N ASP A 256 -13.20 9.98 -18.83
CA ASP A 256 -12.18 11.01 -18.68
C ASP A 256 -10.83 10.54 -19.23
N ALA A 257 -10.46 9.26 -19.03
CA ALA A 257 -9.26 8.66 -19.63
C ALA A 257 -9.30 8.67 -21.15
N LYS A 258 -10.43 8.23 -21.74
CA LYS A 258 -10.63 8.21 -23.20
C LYS A 258 -10.53 9.60 -23.82
N ASP A 259 -11.13 10.60 -23.16
CA ASP A 259 -11.22 11.96 -23.65
C ASP A 259 -9.94 12.80 -23.35
N GLY A 260 -8.96 12.25 -22.62
CA GLY A 260 -7.76 12.97 -22.19
C GLY A 260 -8.04 14.02 -21.13
N ASN A 261 -9.02 13.80 -20.27
CA ASN A 261 -9.52 14.73 -19.23
C ASN A 261 -9.30 14.24 -17.81
N LEU A 262 -8.36 13.30 -17.59
CA LEU A 262 -7.97 12.92 -16.24
C LEU A 262 -7.36 14.12 -15.50
N PRO A 263 -7.66 14.29 -14.20
CA PRO A 263 -7.02 15.33 -13.40
C PRO A 263 -5.53 15.00 -13.18
N GLN A 264 -4.80 15.97 -12.59
CA GLN A 264 -3.39 15.75 -12.23
C GLN A 264 -3.23 14.62 -11.22
N PHE A 265 -4.15 14.48 -10.27
CA PHE A 265 -4.20 13.37 -9.34
C PHE A 265 -5.51 12.60 -9.43
N THR A 266 -5.42 11.31 -9.66
CA THR A 266 -6.55 10.38 -9.75
C THR A 266 -6.41 9.31 -8.67
N TRP A 267 -7.43 9.18 -7.84
CA TRP A 267 -7.59 8.11 -6.85
C TRP A 267 -8.70 7.16 -7.26
N ILE A 268 -8.49 5.86 -7.18
CA ILE A 268 -9.47 4.87 -7.58
C ILE A 268 -9.74 3.90 -6.43
N ASN A 269 -11.01 3.87 -5.99
CA ASN A 269 -11.52 2.88 -5.06
C ASN A 269 -12.25 1.78 -5.85
N PRO A 270 -11.86 0.50 -5.74
CA PRO A 270 -12.64 -0.62 -6.26
C PRO A 270 -13.93 -0.80 -5.46
N GLU A 271 -14.83 -1.59 -5.97
CA GLU A 271 -15.95 -2.10 -5.20
C GLU A 271 -15.44 -3.19 -4.26
N CYS A 272 -15.80 -3.13 -3.00
CA CYS A 272 -15.60 -4.18 -2.01
C CYS A 272 -16.96 -4.84 -1.71
N CYS A 273 -17.03 -6.02 -1.46
CA CYS A 273 -16.23 -7.18 -1.22
C CYS A 273 -16.87 -8.33 -2.01
N ASN A 274 -17.38 -8.05 -3.20
CA ASN A 274 -18.12 -8.98 -4.03
C ASN A 274 -17.44 -9.27 -5.37
N TYR A 275 -16.69 -8.31 -5.97
CA TYR A 275 -16.22 -8.49 -7.34
C TYR A 275 -14.81 -7.94 -7.62
N MET A 276 -14.46 -6.69 -7.28
CA MET A 276 -13.35 -5.99 -7.91
C MET A 276 -12.14 -5.74 -7.01
N SER A 277 -12.33 -5.76 -5.70
CA SER A 277 -11.30 -5.36 -4.75
C SER A 277 -10.29 -6.44 -4.39
N MET A 278 -10.61 -7.70 -4.63
CA MET A 278 -9.90 -8.90 -4.19
C MET A 278 -10.07 -9.23 -2.69
N HIS A 279 -10.77 -8.38 -1.93
CA HIS A 279 -11.13 -8.69 -0.54
C HIS A 279 -12.05 -9.92 -0.48
N PRO A 280 -11.77 -10.94 0.33
CA PRO A 280 -12.65 -12.09 0.45
C PRO A 280 -14.11 -11.69 0.78
N PRO A 281 -15.12 -12.27 0.17
CA PRO A 281 -15.06 -13.40 -0.78
C PRO A 281 -14.98 -13.00 -2.27
N SER A 282 -14.43 -11.84 -2.62
CA SER A 282 -14.25 -11.43 -4.02
C SER A 282 -13.29 -12.39 -4.75
N PRO A 283 -13.66 -12.85 -5.97
CA PRO A 283 -12.75 -13.64 -6.77
C PRO A 283 -11.53 -12.83 -7.25
N ILE A 284 -10.33 -13.42 -7.16
CA ILE A 284 -9.08 -12.78 -7.59
C ILE A 284 -9.10 -12.41 -9.07
N ASN A 285 -9.62 -13.29 -9.93
CA ASN A 285 -9.71 -13.04 -11.37
C ASN A 285 -10.61 -11.84 -11.73
N MET A 286 -11.60 -11.50 -10.89
CA MET A 286 -12.41 -10.29 -11.09
C MET A 286 -11.61 -9.02 -10.80
N GLY A 287 -10.79 -9.02 -9.76
CA GLY A 287 -9.86 -7.93 -9.46
C GLY A 287 -8.77 -7.81 -10.53
N GLU A 288 -8.22 -8.93 -11.03
CA GLU A 288 -7.31 -8.94 -12.17
C GLU A 288 -7.94 -8.28 -13.42
N ASN A 289 -9.20 -8.60 -13.73
CA ASN A 289 -9.93 -7.96 -14.82
C ASN A 289 -10.13 -6.45 -14.60
N PHE A 290 -10.37 -6.04 -13.36
CA PHE A 290 -10.48 -4.62 -13.02
C PHE A 290 -9.15 -3.88 -13.23
N ILE A 291 -8.05 -4.43 -12.71
CA ILE A 291 -6.69 -3.90 -12.93
C ILE A 291 -6.40 -3.76 -14.43
N LYS A 292 -6.70 -4.80 -15.22
CA LYS A 292 -6.55 -4.79 -16.68
C LYS A 292 -7.35 -3.63 -17.30
N GLY A 293 -8.61 -3.49 -16.93
CA GLY A 293 -9.49 -2.42 -17.45
C GLY A 293 -8.96 -1.02 -17.16
N ILE A 294 -8.49 -0.78 -15.94
CA ILE A 294 -7.88 0.51 -15.56
C ILE A 294 -6.59 0.77 -16.33
N TYR A 295 -5.66 -0.20 -16.36
CA TYR A 295 -4.41 -0.05 -17.10
C TYR A 295 -4.65 0.22 -18.59
N GLU A 296 -5.49 -0.58 -19.26
CA GLU A 296 -5.75 -0.42 -20.70
C GLU A 296 -6.44 0.91 -21.02
N ALA A 297 -7.31 1.41 -20.12
CA ALA A 297 -7.92 2.73 -20.27
C ALA A 297 -6.85 3.83 -20.19
N LEU A 298 -5.92 3.74 -19.25
CA LEU A 298 -4.80 4.67 -19.10
C LEU A 298 -3.84 4.57 -20.29
N ARG A 299 -3.46 3.36 -20.69
CA ARG A 299 -2.51 3.12 -21.78
C ARG A 299 -3.00 3.66 -23.11
N ASN A 300 -4.31 3.60 -23.35
CA ASN A 300 -4.96 4.12 -24.56
C ASN A 300 -5.39 5.60 -24.43
N SER A 301 -5.16 6.23 -23.26
CA SER A 301 -5.44 7.65 -23.06
C SER A 301 -4.42 8.54 -23.79
N PRO A 302 -4.84 9.69 -24.35
CA PRO A 302 -3.90 10.71 -24.85
C PRO A 302 -2.89 11.19 -23.79
N GLN A 303 -3.22 11.03 -22.51
CA GLN A 303 -2.38 11.44 -21.37
C GLN A 303 -1.36 10.39 -20.92
N TRP A 304 -1.37 9.17 -21.48
CA TRP A 304 -0.45 8.10 -21.07
C TRP A 304 1.00 8.52 -21.01
N LYS A 305 1.46 9.29 -21.99
CA LYS A 305 2.84 9.80 -22.08
C LYS A 305 3.27 10.67 -20.90
N ASP A 306 2.34 11.21 -20.14
CA ASP A 306 2.57 12.10 -19.01
C ASP A 306 2.14 11.44 -17.67
N THR A 307 1.76 10.14 -17.68
CA THR A 307 1.11 9.45 -16.56
C THR A 307 2.05 8.49 -15.83
N LEU A 308 2.01 8.54 -14.50
CA LEU A 308 2.46 7.47 -13.62
C LEU A 308 1.23 6.77 -13.02
N PHE A 309 1.09 5.48 -13.27
CA PHE A 309 0.11 4.61 -12.65
C PHE A 309 0.76 3.81 -11.51
N ILE A 310 0.19 3.88 -10.33
CA ILE A 310 0.60 3.15 -9.12
C ILE A 310 -0.53 2.19 -8.78
N LEU A 311 -0.26 0.90 -8.89
CA LEU A 311 -1.10 -0.17 -8.39
C LEU A 311 -0.51 -0.64 -7.07
N THR A 312 -1.28 -0.60 -6.00
CA THR A 312 -0.89 -1.15 -4.68
C THR A 312 -2.09 -1.80 -4.00
N PHE A 313 -1.83 -2.47 -2.88
CA PHE A 313 -2.86 -3.01 -1.99
C PHE A 313 -2.81 -2.24 -0.67
N ASP A 314 -3.92 -2.15 0.02
CA ASP A 314 -4.01 -1.40 1.28
C ASP A 314 -3.33 -2.12 2.44
N GLU A 315 -3.54 -3.44 2.57
CA GLU A 315 -2.94 -4.25 3.62
C GLU A 315 -2.92 -5.74 3.21
N HIS A 316 -2.45 -6.62 4.09
CA HIS A 316 -2.14 -8.01 3.77
C HIS A 316 -3.33 -8.99 3.90
N GLY A 317 -4.48 -8.56 4.43
CA GLY A 317 -5.68 -9.40 4.60
C GLY A 317 -5.52 -10.60 5.54
N GLY A 318 -4.53 -10.56 6.43
CA GLY A 318 -4.18 -11.72 7.26
C GLY A 318 -3.45 -12.83 6.52
N PHE A 319 -3.17 -12.67 5.21
CA PHE A 319 -2.37 -13.61 4.42
C PHE A 319 -0.89 -13.47 4.72
N ALA A 320 -0.18 -14.60 4.68
CA ALA A 320 1.19 -14.70 5.15
C ALA A 320 2.22 -14.05 4.21
N ASP A 321 3.29 -13.59 4.82
CA ASP A 321 4.49 -13.11 4.16
C ASP A 321 5.70 -13.53 4.99
N HIS A 322 6.82 -13.87 4.33
CA HIS A 322 8.03 -14.32 5.05
C HIS A 322 8.91 -13.15 5.49
N VAL A 323 8.72 -11.95 4.96
CA VAL A 323 9.56 -10.79 5.24
C VAL A 323 9.02 -10.00 6.42
N ALA A 324 9.86 -9.86 7.44
CA ALA A 324 9.54 -9.08 8.62
C ALA A 324 9.36 -7.58 8.29
N PRO A 325 8.24 -6.95 8.72
CA PRO A 325 8.04 -5.52 8.54
C PRO A 325 9.01 -4.71 9.41
N PRO A 326 9.40 -3.50 8.96
CA PRO A 326 10.19 -2.56 9.75
C PRO A 326 9.52 -2.15 11.05
N THR A 327 10.32 -2.05 12.11
CA THR A 327 9.95 -1.51 13.44
C THR A 327 10.73 -0.22 13.72
N ASP A 328 10.40 0.48 14.81
CA ASP A 328 11.01 1.76 15.19
C ASP A 328 10.87 2.84 14.09
N VAL A 329 9.73 2.82 13.37
CA VAL A 329 9.41 3.85 12.38
C VAL A 329 8.64 5.01 13.03
N PRO A 330 8.75 6.25 12.53
CA PRO A 330 7.97 7.36 13.07
C PRO A 330 6.47 7.08 12.94
N ALA A 331 5.70 7.35 13.97
CA ALA A 331 4.25 7.39 13.86
C ALA A 331 3.80 8.56 12.97
N GLY A 332 2.59 8.49 12.42
CA GLY A 332 2.02 9.57 11.63
C GLY A 332 1.61 10.78 12.49
N ASP A 333 1.18 10.50 13.72
CA ASP A 333 0.82 11.48 14.75
C ASP A 333 1.21 10.98 16.15
N SER A 334 0.77 11.66 17.22
CA SER A 334 1.09 11.30 18.60
C SER A 334 0.01 10.44 19.28
N LEU A 335 -0.98 9.99 18.55
CA LEU A 335 -2.09 9.21 19.08
C LEU A 335 -1.76 7.73 19.16
N THR A 336 -2.53 7.00 19.97
CA THR A 336 -2.41 5.56 20.13
C THR A 336 -3.77 4.92 19.95
N TYR A 337 -3.77 3.63 19.65
CA TYR A 337 -4.97 2.81 19.50
C TYR A 337 -4.95 1.66 20.51
N THR A 338 -6.07 1.39 21.15
CA THR A 338 -6.21 0.26 22.08
C THR A 338 -7.37 -0.63 21.68
N GLU A 339 -7.13 -1.92 21.60
CA GLU A 339 -8.16 -2.92 21.33
C GLU A 339 -8.04 -4.12 22.29
N LYS A 340 -9.09 -4.94 22.34
CA LYS A 340 -9.00 -6.27 22.95
C LYS A 340 -8.39 -7.24 21.96
N ALA A 341 -7.25 -7.81 22.33
CA ALA A 341 -6.60 -8.87 21.56
C ALA A 341 -7.40 -10.18 21.60
N GLY A 342 -7.02 -11.14 20.78
CA GLY A 342 -7.70 -12.44 20.66
C GLY A 342 -7.75 -13.27 21.97
N ASP A 343 -6.91 -12.98 22.94
CA ASP A 343 -6.93 -13.54 24.30
C ASP A 343 -7.81 -12.75 25.29
N GLY A 344 -8.46 -11.67 24.84
CA GLY A 344 -9.33 -10.82 25.64
C GLY A 344 -8.62 -9.78 26.50
N VAL A 345 -7.29 -9.65 26.39
CA VAL A 345 -6.49 -8.65 27.11
C VAL A 345 -6.32 -7.41 26.21
N ASP A 346 -6.30 -6.22 26.83
CA ASP A 346 -6.11 -4.98 26.07
C ASP A 346 -4.68 -4.86 25.54
N TYR A 347 -4.53 -4.50 24.28
CA TYR A 347 -3.27 -4.17 23.64
C TYR A 347 -3.30 -2.73 23.12
N THR A 348 -2.25 -1.95 23.41
CA THR A 348 -2.11 -0.57 22.90
C THR A 348 -1.03 -0.50 21.82
N PHE A 349 -1.41 -0.02 20.66
CA PHE A 349 -0.55 0.17 19.49
C PHE A 349 -0.12 1.64 19.38
N HIS A 350 1.18 1.86 19.15
CA HIS A 350 1.80 3.19 19.09
C HIS A 350 2.11 3.66 17.67
N PHE A 351 1.66 2.94 16.65
CA PHE A 351 1.92 3.24 15.23
C PHE A 351 3.41 3.33 14.87
N ASP A 352 4.26 2.63 15.58
CA ASP A 352 5.73 2.66 15.52
C ASP A 352 6.34 1.53 14.69
N ARG A 353 5.54 0.83 13.91
CA ARG A 353 5.97 -0.19 12.95
C ARG A 353 5.08 -0.22 11.70
N LEU A 354 5.64 -0.74 10.61
CA LEU A 354 4.90 -1.00 9.37
C LEU A 354 4.07 -2.29 9.46
N GLY A 355 3.16 -2.45 8.53
CA GLY A 355 2.46 -3.70 8.27
C GLY A 355 3.25 -4.63 7.36
N VAL A 356 2.65 -5.78 7.07
CA VAL A 356 3.21 -6.80 6.17
C VAL A 356 3.33 -6.25 4.75
N ARG A 357 4.25 -6.82 3.94
CA ARG A 357 4.40 -6.41 2.53
C ARG A 357 3.11 -6.60 1.74
N VAL A 358 2.89 -5.69 0.80
CA VAL A 358 1.79 -5.76 -0.15
C VAL A 358 2.31 -5.61 -1.59
N PRO A 359 1.63 -6.23 -2.59
CA PRO A 359 2.03 -6.13 -3.98
C PRO A 359 1.92 -4.69 -4.48
N THR A 360 2.97 -4.19 -5.14
CA THR A 360 2.96 -2.83 -5.71
C THR A 360 3.70 -2.80 -7.03
N VAL A 361 3.09 -2.15 -8.03
CA VAL A 361 3.68 -1.94 -9.36
C VAL A 361 3.59 -0.47 -9.75
N LEU A 362 4.69 0.09 -10.25
CA LEU A 362 4.74 1.42 -10.86
C LEU A 362 4.77 1.27 -12.38
N ALA A 363 3.74 1.73 -13.08
CA ALA A 363 3.62 1.63 -14.52
C ALA A 363 3.59 3.00 -15.19
N SER A 364 4.52 3.25 -16.10
CA SER A 364 4.66 4.48 -16.85
C SER A 364 5.60 4.26 -18.03
N PRO A 365 5.51 5.05 -19.12
CA PRO A 365 6.57 5.07 -20.12
C PRO A 365 7.90 5.66 -19.60
N TRP A 366 7.92 6.17 -18.38
CA TRP A 366 9.10 6.77 -17.73
C TRP A 366 9.73 5.92 -16.64
N VAL A 367 9.36 4.64 -16.52
CA VAL A 367 9.98 3.69 -15.57
C VAL A 367 10.68 2.56 -16.30
N GLY A 368 11.56 1.83 -15.60
CA GLY A 368 12.27 0.67 -16.14
C GLY A 368 11.33 -0.46 -16.56
N LYS A 369 11.81 -1.35 -17.44
CA LYS A 369 11.10 -2.57 -17.86
C LYS A 369 11.57 -3.76 -17.02
N GLY A 370 10.64 -4.46 -16.39
CA GLY A 370 10.91 -5.67 -15.61
C GLY A 370 11.88 -5.43 -14.44
N LEU A 371 11.93 -4.20 -13.94
CA LEU A 371 12.81 -3.82 -12.85
C LEU A 371 12.21 -4.30 -11.51
N ILE A 372 13.03 -4.98 -10.71
CA ILE A 372 12.68 -5.32 -9.33
C ILE A 372 13.30 -4.28 -8.40
N GLN A 373 12.46 -3.57 -7.65
CA GLN A 373 12.91 -2.60 -6.66
C GLN A 373 12.73 -3.17 -5.26
N ASN A 374 13.81 -3.67 -4.70
CA ASN A 374 13.83 -4.21 -3.35
C ASN A 374 13.87 -3.08 -2.30
N ARG A 375 15.03 -2.52 -2.04
CA ARG A 375 15.25 -1.50 -1.02
C ARG A 375 15.45 -0.14 -1.65
N PRO A 376 15.05 0.95 -0.97
CA PRO A 376 15.48 2.28 -1.39
C PRO A 376 17.02 2.32 -1.42
N GLY A 377 17.56 3.19 -2.28
CA GLY A 377 18.99 3.52 -2.25
C GLY A 377 19.42 4.07 -0.89
N GLU A 378 20.65 4.56 -0.77
CA GLU A 378 21.12 5.17 0.47
C GLU A 378 20.16 6.28 0.93
N GLY A 379 19.51 6.07 2.08
CA GLY A 379 18.52 6.98 2.64
C GLY A 379 17.81 6.35 3.84
N ASN A 380 16.91 7.10 4.42
CA ASN A 380 16.09 6.64 5.54
C ASN A 380 14.85 5.90 5.04
N GLY A 381 14.37 4.95 5.81
CA GLY A 381 13.09 4.30 5.64
C GLY A 381 13.07 3.10 4.67
N ASP A 382 11.91 2.50 4.58
CA ASP A 382 11.51 1.48 3.61
C ASP A 382 10.31 1.97 2.81
N PHE A 383 10.14 1.47 1.57
CA PHE A 383 8.98 1.82 0.76
C PHE A 383 7.68 1.37 1.44
N THR A 384 6.74 2.29 1.53
CA THR A 384 5.45 2.09 2.19
C THR A 384 4.40 3.02 1.58
N HIS A 385 3.19 2.92 2.01
CA HIS A 385 2.06 3.74 1.55
C HIS A 385 2.36 5.24 1.52
N THR A 386 3.03 5.75 2.55
CA THR A 386 3.40 7.16 2.65
C THR A 386 4.51 7.59 1.69
N SER A 387 5.16 6.64 1.00
CA SER A 387 6.08 6.93 -0.11
C SER A 387 5.38 7.60 -1.30
N ILE A 388 4.08 7.33 -1.50
CA ILE A 388 3.27 8.03 -2.50
C ILE A 388 3.14 9.50 -2.13
N LEU A 389 2.78 9.82 -0.88
CA LEU A 389 2.67 11.21 -0.41
C LEU A 389 4.00 11.95 -0.46
N LYS A 390 5.12 11.26 -0.14
CA LYS A 390 6.47 11.82 -0.28
C LYS A 390 6.78 12.17 -1.73
N PHE A 391 6.46 11.28 -2.67
CA PHE A 391 6.63 11.54 -4.10
C PHE A 391 5.77 12.71 -4.58
N LEU A 392 4.49 12.77 -4.18
CA LEU A 392 3.59 13.87 -4.54
C LEU A 392 4.07 15.22 -3.98
N SER A 393 4.66 15.23 -2.78
CA SER A 393 5.22 16.44 -2.18
C SER A 393 6.39 17.00 -3.01
N GLU A 394 7.23 16.12 -3.55
CA GLU A 394 8.34 16.52 -4.43
C GLU A 394 7.86 16.94 -5.82
N LEU A 395 6.85 16.22 -6.37
CA LEU A 395 6.32 16.49 -7.70
C LEU A 395 5.62 17.85 -7.79
N TRP A 396 4.90 18.24 -6.75
CA TRP A 396 4.05 19.44 -6.75
C TRP A 396 4.41 20.48 -5.70
N ASP A 397 5.57 20.36 -5.07
CA ASP A 397 6.04 21.27 -4.01
C ASP A 397 5.00 21.44 -2.91
N LEU A 398 4.56 20.30 -2.30
CA LEU A 398 3.59 20.26 -1.22
C LEU A 398 4.29 20.17 0.14
N GLU A 399 3.62 20.64 1.19
CA GLU A 399 4.07 20.44 2.56
C GLU A 399 4.04 18.96 2.94
N ILE A 400 4.93 18.55 3.82
CA ILE A 400 4.96 17.20 4.36
C ILE A 400 3.82 17.03 5.36
N LEU A 401 2.93 16.06 5.11
CA LEU A 401 1.71 15.86 5.90
C LEU A 401 1.96 15.27 7.29
N SER A 402 3.01 14.46 7.46
CA SER A 402 3.28 13.81 8.74
C SER A 402 4.74 13.39 8.89
N PRO A 403 5.22 13.08 10.11
CA PRO A 403 6.54 12.51 10.33
C PRO A 403 6.78 11.19 9.56
N ARG A 404 5.74 10.36 9.37
CA ARG A 404 5.84 9.13 8.59
C ARG A 404 6.09 9.43 7.12
N VAL A 405 5.45 10.45 6.55
CA VAL A 405 5.69 10.89 5.17
C VAL A 405 7.13 11.40 5.01
N ASP A 406 7.63 12.16 5.99
CA ASP A 406 9.01 12.67 5.92
C ASP A 406 10.06 11.55 5.94
N TRP A 407 9.84 10.54 6.76
CA TRP A 407 10.69 9.36 6.89
C TRP A 407 10.69 8.47 5.64
N SER A 408 9.59 8.43 4.90
CA SER A 408 9.40 7.51 3.78
C SER A 408 10.28 7.89 2.58
N PRO A 409 10.88 6.93 1.88
CA PRO A 409 11.57 7.18 0.63
C PRO A 409 10.60 7.61 -0.48
N SER A 410 11.06 8.50 -1.35
CA SER A 410 10.31 8.94 -2.52
C SER A 410 10.46 7.96 -3.69
N LEU A 411 9.49 7.97 -4.60
CA LEU A 411 9.52 7.21 -5.85
C LEU A 411 10.32 7.93 -6.97
N SER A 412 10.79 9.15 -6.71
CA SER A 412 11.42 10.02 -7.71
C SER A 412 12.63 9.39 -8.41
N SER A 413 13.40 8.57 -7.68
CA SER A 413 14.57 7.87 -8.24
C SER A 413 14.23 6.77 -9.25
N LEU A 414 12.98 6.31 -9.27
CA LEU A 414 12.49 5.28 -10.17
C LEU A 414 11.96 5.85 -11.49
N ILE A 415 11.77 7.17 -11.56
CA ILE A 415 11.34 7.87 -12.76
C ILE A 415 12.57 8.25 -13.59
N THR A 416 12.67 7.70 -14.79
CA THR A 416 13.80 7.90 -15.68
C THR A 416 13.58 9.09 -16.63
N SER A 417 14.64 9.58 -17.28
CA SER A 417 14.54 10.56 -18.37
C SER A 417 14.32 9.90 -19.74
N ASN A 418 14.34 8.57 -19.81
CA ASN A 418 14.23 7.81 -21.05
C ASN A 418 12.78 7.38 -21.28
N PHE A 419 12.15 7.95 -22.29
CA PHE A 419 10.82 7.55 -22.70
C PHE A 419 10.84 6.17 -23.34
N ARG A 420 9.87 5.32 -22.96
CA ARG A 420 9.66 3.99 -23.51
C ARG A 420 8.40 3.97 -24.40
N ASP A 421 8.55 3.52 -25.61
CA ASP A 421 7.46 3.31 -26.58
C ASP A 421 6.99 1.84 -26.64
N ASP A 422 7.69 0.94 -25.92
CA ASP A 422 7.43 -0.51 -25.89
C ASP A 422 6.45 -0.96 -24.79
N THR A 423 5.75 -0.02 -24.15
CA THR A 423 4.77 -0.38 -23.11
C THR A 423 3.55 -1.10 -23.72
N PRO A 424 3.10 -2.24 -23.16
CA PRO A 424 2.05 -3.06 -23.77
C PRO A 424 0.72 -2.30 -23.87
N GLU A 425 0.08 -2.37 -25.03
CA GLU A 425 -1.25 -1.75 -25.25
C GLU A 425 -2.37 -2.57 -24.62
N LYS A 426 -2.15 -3.87 -24.47
CA LYS A 426 -3.10 -4.82 -23.88
C LYS A 426 -2.38 -5.75 -22.93
N LEU A 427 -3.05 -6.10 -21.86
CA LEU A 427 -2.63 -7.13 -20.93
C LEU A 427 -3.35 -8.47 -21.24
N PRO A 428 -2.83 -9.59 -20.76
CA PRO A 428 -3.52 -10.88 -20.84
C PRO A 428 -4.94 -10.79 -20.25
N ASN A 429 -5.77 -11.75 -20.54
CA ASN A 429 -7.03 -11.91 -19.79
C ASN A 429 -6.71 -12.54 -18.42
N ALA A 430 -7.51 -12.20 -17.42
CA ALA A 430 -7.46 -12.88 -16.13
C ALA A 430 -7.74 -14.39 -16.32
N ALA A 431 -7.15 -15.19 -15.47
CA ALA A 431 -7.31 -16.65 -15.52
C ALA A 431 -8.62 -17.07 -14.84
N ASP A 432 -9.19 -18.15 -15.34
CA ASP A 432 -10.24 -18.90 -14.66
C ASP A 432 -9.60 -20.13 -13.98
N PHE A 433 -9.70 -20.25 -12.63
CA PHE A 433 -9.08 -21.37 -11.88
C PHE A 433 -9.81 -21.63 -10.54
#